data_ebdf339c7189c7fa8f7dc8ef8ff72398
#
_entry.id   ebdf339c7189c7fa8f7dc8ef8ff72398
#
_cell.length_a   1.000
_cell.length_b   1.000
_cell.length_c   1.000
_cell.angle_alpha   90.00
_cell.angle_beta   90.00
_cell.angle_gamma   90.00
#
_symmetry.space_group_name_H-M   'P 1'
#
loop_
_entity.id
_entity.type
_entity.pdbx_description
1 polymer ?
#
loop_
_entity_poly.entity_id
_entity_poly.type
_entity_poly.pdbx_seq_one_letter_code
_entity_poly.pdbx_strand_id
1 'polypeptide(L)'
;MLLHVHEWGDPGAPPVLCLHGVMGHGRRFRRLAEERLGRFRVLAPDLRGHGRSGWEPPWTIAQHVEDLRETLEAAGVEHATVIGHSFGGRLTLELAAAGVAERSVLLDPAVWVPPAILLERAERNRPDRSFATEDEARAERALLSPLAPRELIDEEFREHLARCEDGRLRFRYSQSAVIAALGELAQPPPEWKLLQVPTLLVVGADTDVTVPAVVDVLRSELGGLEVVTVPGRHVVLWDAYDQTADAVATFLEDAGA
;
A
#
# COMPACT_ATOMS: atom_id res chain seq x y z
N MET A 1 4.49 -13.48 -11.94
CA MET A 1 5.13 -14.38 -10.93
C MET A 1 4.26 -14.46 -9.69
N LEU A 2 4.26 -15.60 -8.99
CA LEU A 2 3.57 -15.66 -7.69
C LEU A 2 4.29 -14.84 -6.64
N LEU A 3 3.55 -14.00 -5.94
CA LEU A 3 4.06 -13.17 -4.85
C LEU A 3 4.03 -13.94 -3.52
N HIS A 4 4.91 -13.58 -2.59
CA HIS A 4 4.79 -14.05 -1.21
C HIS A 4 3.59 -13.36 -0.56
N VAL A 5 2.64 -14.13 -0.04
CA VAL A 5 1.40 -13.63 0.57
C VAL A 5 1.42 -13.88 2.07
N HIS A 6 1.14 -12.84 2.85
CA HIS A 6 0.72 -12.97 4.25
C HIS A 6 -0.79 -13.13 4.25
N GLU A 7 -1.30 -14.12 4.99
CA GLU A 7 -2.71 -14.46 5.00
C GLU A 7 -3.26 -14.56 6.43
N TRP A 8 -4.48 -14.03 6.64
CA TRP A 8 -5.22 -14.09 7.90
C TRP A 8 -6.70 -14.39 7.64
N GLY A 9 -7.36 -14.96 8.63
CA GLY A 9 -8.79 -15.29 8.56
C GLY A 9 -9.10 -16.66 7.96
N ASP A 10 -10.38 -16.94 7.78
CA ASP A 10 -10.86 -18.21 7.22
C ASP A 10 -10.68 -18.20 5.70
N PRO A 11 -10.05 -19.23 5.09
CA PRO A 11 -9.94 -19.35 3.63
C PRO A 11 -11.27 -19.31 2.86
N GLY A 12 -12.38 -19.68 3.49
CA GLY A 12 -13.73 -19.62 2.91
C GLY A 12 -14.45 -18.29 3.09
N ALA A 13 -13.87 -17.33 3.83
CA ALA A 13 -14.48 -16.02 4.04
C ALA A 13 -14.30 -15.09 2.82
N PRO A 14 -15.11 -14.02 2.70
CA PRO A 14 -14.96 -13.03 1.62
C PRO A 14 -13.55 -12.46 1.54
N PRO A 15 -12.92 -12.43 0.34
CA PRO A 15 -11.53 -12.03 0.22
C PRO A 15 -11.33 -10.51 0.28
N VAL A 16 -10.29 -10.11 1.00
CA VAL A 16 -9.77 -8.74 1.05
C VAL A 16 -8.30 -8.75 0.68
N LEU A 17 -7.93 -8.05 -0.39
CA LEU A 17 -6.56 -7.88 -0.83
C LEU A 17 -5.98 -6.59 -0.28
N CYS A 18 -4.86 -6.65 0.44
CA CYS A 18 -4.20 -5.49 1.04
C CYS A 18 -2.85 -5.21 0.35
N LEU A 19 -2.69 -4.00 -0.22
CA LEU A 19 -1.54 -3.60 -1.02
C LEU A 19 -0.74 -2.49 -0.33
N HIS A 20 0.54 -2.76 -0.03
CA HIS A 20 1.42 -1.80 0.60
C HIS A 20 1.98 -0.75 -0.39
N GLY A 21 2.48 0.37 0.14
CA GLY A 21 3.20 1.39 -0.62
C GLY A 21 4.66 1.02 -0.89
N VAL A 22 5.36 1.86 -1.65
CA VAL A 22 6.80 1.70 -1.87
C VAL A 22 7.55 1.61 -0.53
N MET A 23 8.61 0.81 -0.48
CA MET A 23 9.37 0.51 0.74
C MET A 23 8.56 -0.20 1.85
N GLY A 24 7.39 -0.75 1.51
CA GLY A 24 6.54 -1.50 2.43
C GLY A 24 6.67 -3.02 2.29
N HIS A 25 5.78 -3.72 2.97
CA HIS A 25 5.56 -5.17 2.87
C HIS A 25 4.15 -5.52 3.34
N GLY A 26 3.64 -6.68 2.92
CA GLY A 26 2.25 -7.08 3.21
C GLY A 26 1.93 -7.19 4.70
N ARG A 27 2.89 -7.58 5.53
CA ARG A 27 2.69 -7.75 6.98
C ARG A 27 2.32 -6.45 7.71
N ARG A 28 2.50 -5.27 7.11
CA ARG A 28 2.00 -4.00 7.68
C ARG A 28 0.50 -3.97 7.90
N PHE A 29 -0.25 -4.83 7.22
CA PHE A 29 -1.70 -4.96 7.39
C PHE A 29 -2.10 -5.95 8.49
N ARG A 30 -1.15 -6.62 9.17
CA ARG A 30 -1.42 -7.63 10.20
C ARG A 30 -2.39 -7.13 11.27
N ARG A 31 -2.12 -5.97 11.85
CA ARG A 31 -2.94 -5.41 12.91
C ARG A 31 -4.38 -5.15 12.44
N LEU A 32 -4.55 -4.58 11.25
CA LEU A 32 -5.87 -4.37 10.65
C LEU A 32 -6.59 -5.69 10.41
N ALA A 33 -5.89 -6.70 9.86
CA ALA A 33 -6.46 -8.02 9.60
C ALA A 33 -6.94 -8.71 10.90
N GLU A 34 -6.09 -8.71 11.95
CA GLU A 34 -6.37 -9.41 13.20
C GLU A 34 -7.41 -8.69 14.07
N GLU A 35 -7.41 -7.34 14.10
CA GLU A 35 -8.26 -6.57 15.01
C GLU A 35 -9.60 -6.12 14.41
N ARG A 36 -9.69 -5.96 13.08
CA ARG A 36 -10.89 -5.38 12.44
C ARG A 36 -11.48 -6.22 11.30
N LEU A 37 -10.66 -7.06 10.65
CA LEU A 37 -11.09 -7.81 9.47
C LEU A 37 -11.25 -9.31 9.71
N GLY A 38 -11.47 -9.74 10.95
CA GLY A 38 -11.57 -11.15 11.33
C GLY A 38 -12.69 -11.96 10.63
N ARG A 39 -13.64 -11.29 9.95
CA ARG A 39 -14.70 -11.92 9.15
C ARG A 39 -14.29 -12.15 7.69
N PHE A 40 -13.12 -11.70 7.29
CA PHE A 40 -12.63 -11.73 5.93
C PHE A 40 -11.40 -12.63 5.82
N ARG A 41 -11.18 -13.17 4.64
CA ARG A 41 -9.90 -13.75 4.24
C ARG A 41 -9.00 -12.62 3.74
N VAL A 42 -8.04 -12.21 4.54
CA VAL A 42 -7.13 -11.10 4.20
C VAL A 42 -5.87 -11.65 3.55
N LEU A 43 -5.61 -11.22 2.32
CA LEU A 43 -4.43 -11.55 1.53
C LEU A 43 -3.58 -10.29 1.39
N ALA A 44 -2.36 -10.28 1.90
CA ALA A 44 -1.46 -9.14 1.83
C ALA A 44 -0.12 -9.55 1.22
N PRO A 45 0.03 -9.47 -0.12
CA PRO A 45 1.27 -9.82 -0.78
C PRO A 45 2.38 -8.81 -0.51
N ASP A 46 3.61 -9.29 -0.46
CA ASP A 46 4.78 -8.47 -0.70
C ASP A 46 4.86 -8.20 -2.20
N LEU A 47 4.83 -6.94 -2.63
CA LEU A 47 4.89 -6.57 -4.05
C LEU A 47 6.25 -6.97 -4.66
N ARG A 48 6.30 -7.16 -5.99
CA ARG A 48 7.57 -7.38 -6.72
C ARG A 48 8.63 -6.34 -6.30
N GLY A 49 9.84 -6.80 -6.02
CA GLY A 49 10.92 -5.95 -5.53
C GLY A 49 10.88 -5.64 -4.03
N HIS A 50 9.94 -6.25 -3.28
CA HIS A 50 9.76 -6.01 -1.85
C HIS A 50 9.64 -7.32 -1.06
N GLY A 51 9.97 -7.24 0.22
CA GLY A 51 9.78 -8.30 1.19
C GLY A 51 10.40 -9.62 0.78
N ARG A 52 9.59 -10.67 0.75
CA ARG A 52 9.97 -12.05 0.41
C ARG A 52 9.59 -12.46 -1.01
N SER A 53 8.96 -11.56 -1.78
CA SER A 53 8.71 -11.78 -3.21
C SER A 53 9.97 -11.66 -4.05
N GLY A 54 9.95 -12.08 -5.32
CA GLY A 54 11.07 -11.91 -6.24
C GLY A 54 11.37 -10.43 -6.51
N TRP A 55 12.64 -10.14 -6.80
CA TRP A 55 13.13 -8.76 -6.94
C TRP A 55 13.51 -8.39 -8.38
N GLU A 56 13.34 -9.30 -9.33
CA GLU A 56 13.71 -9.12 -10.72
C GLU A 56 12.76 -8.13 -11.43
N PRO A 57 13.29 -7.29 -12.35
CA PRO A 57 12.46 -6.46 -13.21
C PRO A 57 11.61 -7.32 -14.17
N PRO A 58 10.61 -6.70 -14.82
CA PRO A 58 10.27 -5.28 -14.80
C PRO A 58 9.42 -4.90 -13.57
N TRP A 59 9.51 -3.63 -13.14
CA TRP A 59 8.77 -3.07 -12.01
C TRP A 59 7.71 -2.05 -12.45
N THR A 60 7.11 -2.27 -13.61
CA THR A 60 6.04 -1.43 -14.15
C THR A 60 4.72 -1.67 -13.42
N ILE A 61 3.81 -0.69 -13.44
CA ILE A 61 2.44 -0.86 -12.92
C ILE A 61 1.78 -2.08 -13.58
N ALA A 62 1.88 -2.23 -14.89
CA ALA A 62 1.30 -3.36 -15.62
C ALA A 62 1.83 -4.71 -15.11
N GLN A 63 3.13 -4.81 -14.81
CA GLN A 63 3.70 -6.04 -14.28
C GLN A 63 3.24 -6.32 -12.83
N HIS A 64 3.11 -5.28 -12.00
CA HIS A 64 2.54 -5.46 -10.66
C HIS A 64 1.10 -5.96 -10.72
N VAL A 65 0.28 -5.43 -11.62
CA VAL A 65 -1.11 -5.88 -11.84
C VAL A 65 -1.15 -7.34 -12.27
N GLU A 66 -0.28 -7.74 -13.19
CA GLU A 66 -0.21 -9.15 -13.64
C GLU A 66 0.21 -10.09 -12.53
N ASP A 67 1.25 -9.75 -11.76
CA ASP A 67 1.68 -10.54 -10.60
C ASP A 67 0.56 -10.69 -9.56
N LEU A 68 -0.21 -9.62 -9.31
CA LEU A 68 -1.34 -9.64 -8.39
C LEU A 68 -2.46 -10.55 -8.90
N ARG A 69 -2.78 -10.50 -10.20
CA ARG A 69 -3.79 -11.37 -10.81
C ARG A 69 -3.39 -12.85 -10.74
N GLU A 70 -2.16 -13.19 -11.15
CA GLU A 70 -1.63 -14.55 -11.04
C GLU A 70 -1.68 -15.06 -9.59
N THR A 71 -1.35 -14.18 -8.62
CA THR A 71 -1.35 -14.53 -7.19
C THR A 71 -2.76 -14.76 -6.66
N LEU A 72 -3.74 -13.94 -7.05
CA LEU A 72 -5.15 -14.11 -6.69
C LEU A 72 -5.74 -15.37 -7.33
N GLU A 73 -5.45 -15.63 -8.61
CA GLU A 73 -5.87 -16.85 -9.30
C GLU A 73 -5.34 -18.11 -8.59
N ALA A 74 -4.05 -18.12 -8.22
CA ALA A 74 -3.46 -19.22 -7.46
C ALA A 74 -4.07 -19.39 -6.06
N ALA A 75 -4.61 -18.33 -5.48
CA ALA A 75 -5.36 -18.35 -4.21
C ALA A 75 -6.84 -18.71 -4.39
N GLY A 76 -7.32 -18.91 -5.63
CA GLY A 76 -8.72 -19.19 -5.95
C GLY A 76 -9.64 -17.97 -5.77
N VAL A 77 -9.11 -16.75 -5.96
CA VAL A 77 -9.83 -15.48 -5.79
C VAL A 77 -9.97 -14.80 -7.14
N GLU A 78 -11.19 -14.65 -7.64
CA GLU A 78 -11.52 -13.95 -8.88
C GLU A 78 -11.77 -12.47 -8.65
N HIS A 79 -12.51 -12.14 -7.59
CA HIS A 79 -12.85 -10.78 -7.19
C HIS A 79 -12.58 -10.57 -5.70
N ALA A 80 -12.22 -9.37 -5.30
CA ALA A 80 -11.94 -9.04 -3.91
C ALA A 80 -12.30 -7.57 -3.60
N THR A 81 -12.52 -7.25 -2.33
CA THR A 81 -12.31 -5.89 -1.85
C THR A 81 -10.82 -5.60 -1.84
N VAL A 82 -10.37 -4.47 -2.40
CA VAL A 82 -8.95 -4.11 -2.45
C VAL A 82 -8.67 -2.89 -1.58
N ILE A 83 -7.75 -3.03 -0.65
CA ILE A 83 -7.28 -1.96 0.26
C ILE A 83 -5.85 -1.62 -0.14
N GLY A 84 -5.59 -0.40 -0.59
CA GLY A 84 -4.25 0.00 -1.03
C GLY A 84 -3.74 1.27 -0.36
N HIS A 85 -2.51 1.22 0.17
CA HIS A 85 -1.82 2.36 0.72
C HIS A 85 -0.82 2.93 -0.30
N SER A 86 -0.81 4.26 -0.49
CA SER A 86 0.19 4.94 -1.32
C SER A 86 0.27 4.38 -2.75
N PHE A 87 1.38 3.80 -3.18
CA PHE A 87 1.53 3.08 -4.44
C PHE A 87 0.54 1.91 -4.56
N GLY A 88 0.29 1.18 -3.46
CA GLY A 88 -0.77 0.17 -3.42
C GLY A 88 -2.16 0.75 -3.71
N GLY A 89 -2.42 2.01 -3.36
CA GLY A 89 -3.65 2.73 -3.74
C GLY A 89 -3.74 2.96 -5.25
N ARG A 90 -2.62 3.27 -5.92
CA ARG A 90 -2.57 3.30 -7.39
C ARG A 90 -2.88 1.93 -7.99
N LEU A 91 -2.28 0.86 -7.47
CA LEU A 91 -2.55 -0.51 -7.94
C LEU A 91 -4.01 -0.93 -7.68
N THR A 92 -4.64 -0.45 -6.60
CA THR A 92 -6.07 -0.65 -6.34
C THR A 92 -6.93 -0.11 -7.47
N LEU A 93 -6.64 1.09 -7.97
CA LEU A 93 -7.34 1.68 -9.12
C LEU A 93 -7.12 0.86 -10.41
N GLU A 94 -5.91 0.36 -10.64
CA GLU A 94 -5.63 -0.51 -11.79
C GLU A 94 -6.42 -1.83 -11.73
N LEU A 95 -6.51 -2.43 -10.54
CA LEU A 95 -7.29 -3.65 -10.32
C LEU A 95 -8.80 -3.40 -10.46
N ALA A 96 -9.30 -2.23 -10.05
CA ALA A 96 -10.69 -1.84 -10.29
C ALA A 96 -10.97 -1.70 -11.79
N ALA A 97 -10.09 -1.04 -12.53
CA ALA A 97 -10.20 -0.93 -14.00
C ALA A 97 -10.12 -2.28 -14.71
N ALA A 98 -9.40 -3.25 -14.14
CA ALA A 98 -9.31 -4.63 -14.63
C ALA A 98 -10.48 -5.52 -14.19
N GLY A 99 -11.46 -4.99 -13.44
CA GLY A 99 -12.64 -5.73 -12.96
C GLY A 99 -12.36 -6.70 -11.80
N VAL A 100 -11.17 -6.62 -11.16
CA VAL A 100 -10.79 -7.48 -10.03
C VAL A 100 -11.32 -6.93 -8.71
N ALA A 101 -11.29 -5.60 -8.53
CA ALA A 101 -11.79 -4.96 -7.33
C ALA A 101 -13.30 -4.73 -7.43
N GLU A 102 -14.08 -5.32 -6.53
CA GLU A 102 -15.51 -5.02 -6.38
C GLU A 102 -15.78 -3.80 -5.49
N ARG A 103 -14.86 -3.52 -4.59
CA ARG A 103 -14.84 -2.35 -3.71
C ARG A 103 -13.39 -1.90 -3.54
N SER A 104 -13.18 -0.62 -3.37
CA SER A 104 -11.86 -0.03 -3.20
C SER A 104 -11.74 0.75 -1.90
N VAL A 105 -10.64 0.54 -1.17
CA VAL A 105 -10.25 1.39 -0.05
C VAL A 105 -8.87 1.99 -0.37
N LEU A 106 -8.83 3.29 -0.45
CA LEU A 106 -7.64 4.07 -0.79
C LEU A 106 -7.10 4.74 0.48
N LEU A 107 -5.99 4.22 0.99
CA LEU A 107 -5.33 4.76 2.19
C LEU A 107 -4.23 5.73 1.75
N ASP A 108 -4.51 7.00 1.76
CA ASP A 108 -3.62 8.09 1.31
C ASP A 108 -2.89 7.75 0.00
N PRO A 109 -3.64 7.51 -1.11
CA PRO A 109 -3.12 6.92 -2.34
C PRO A 109 -2.21 7.86 -3.11
N ALA A 110 -1.14 7.34 -3.71
CA ALA A 110 -0.35 8.05 -4.71
C ALA A 110 -0.95 7.82 -6.12
N VAL A 111 -2.05 8.49 -6.44
CA VAL A 111 -2.80 8.26 -7.69
C VAL A 111 -2.04 8.73 -8.92
N TRP A 112 -1.59 9.97 -8.88
CA TRP A 112 -0.76 10.62 -9.88
C TRP A 112 0.08 11.69 -9.19
N VAL A 113 1.35 11.73 -9.50
CA VAL A 113 2.28 12.68 -8.88
C VAL A 113 3.02 13.45 -9.96
N PRO A 114 3.09 14.78 -9.88
CA PRO A 114 3.81 15.60 -10.86
C PRO A 114 5.26 15.13 -11.07
N PRO A 115 5.74 15.02 -12.33
CA PRO A 115 7.07 14.50 -12.65
C PRO A 115 8.22 15.21 -11.90
N ALA A 116 8.11 16.52 -11.64
CA ALA A 116 9.12 17.27 -10.90
C ALA A 116 9.27 16.77 -9.45
N ILE A 117 8.15 16.46 -8.79
CA ILE A 117 8.15 15.91 -7.42
C ILE A 117 8.72 14.48 -7.43
N LEU A 118 8.37 13.69 -8.45
CA LEU A 118 8.87 12.33 -8.58
C LEU A 118 10.38 12.30 -8.84
N LEU A 119 10.89 13.21 -9.65
CA LEU A 119 12.33 13.35 -9.86
C LEU A 119 13.05 13.65 -8.55
N GLU A 120 12.56 14.60 -7.75
CA GLU A 120 13.13 14.92 -6.43
C GLU A 120 13.09 13.69 -5.50
N ARG A 121 11.97 12.97 -5.46
CA ARG A 121 11.83 11.75 -4.65
C ARG A 121 12.76 10.63 -5.13
N ALA A 122 12.90 10.43 -6.44
CA ALA A 122 13.82 9.44 -7.02
C ALA A 122 15.27 9.76 -6.69
N GLU A 123 15.71 11.03 -6.86
CA GLU A 123 17.06 11.47 -6.49
C GLU A 123 17.35 11.31 -4.99
N ARG A 124 16.38 11.56 -4.13
CA ARG A 124 16.49 11.33 -2.68
C ARG A 124 16.64 9.82 -2.35
N ASN A 125 16.09 8.95 -3.16
CA ASN A 125 16.20 7.49 -3.00
C ASN A 125 17.37 6.86 -3.78
N ARG A 126 18.17 7.63 -4.53
CA ARG A 126 19.30 7.11 -5.29
C ARG A 126 20.51 6.67 -4.43
N PRO A 127 20.89 7.37 -3.34
CA PRO A 127 21.98 6.90 -2.48
C PRO A 127 21.69 5.55 -1.83
N ASP A 128 22.74 4.77 -1.54
CA ASP A 128 22.59 3.50 -0.81
C ASP A 128 21.95 3.74 0.56
N ARG A 129 20.81 3.10 0.77
CA ARG A 129 20.06 3.18 2.03
C ARG A 129 20.39 1.99 2.93
N SER A 130 21.64 1.89 3.29
CA SER A 130 22.16 0.89 4.20
C SER A 130 22.62 1.51 5.51
N PHE A 131 22.57 0.75 6.59
CA PHE A 131 22.89 1.18 7.95
C PHE A 131 24.01 0.33 8.52
N ALA A 132 24.90 0.93 9.30
CA ALA A 132 25.91 0.18 10.03
C ALA A 132 25.29 -0.50 11.26
N THR A 133 24.31 0.15 11.89
CA THR A 133 23.64 -0.32 13.09
C THR A 133 22.11 -0.23 12.98
N GLU A 134 21.41 -0.96 13.83
CA GLU A 134 19.96 -0.86 13.96
C GLU A 134 19.53 0.52 14.49
N ASP A 135 20.35 1.13 15.36
CA ASP A 135 20.06 2.45 15.91
C ASP A 135 20.06 3.55 14.83
N GLU A 136 20.98 3.47 13.84
CA GLU A 136 20.95 4.37 12.67
C GLU A 136 19.66 4.21 11.86
N ALA A 137 19.25 2.95 11.60
CA ALA A 137 18.02 2.67 10.89
C ALA A 137 16.78 3.16 11.66
N ARG A 138 16.76 3.02 12.99
CA ARG A 138 15.69 3.52 13.86
C ARG A 138 15.61 5.04 13.85
N ALA A 139 16.75 5.73 13.92
CA ALA A 139 16.79 7.18 13.85
C ALA A 139 16.21 7.70 12.53
N GLU A 140 16.56 7.09 11.40
CA GLU A 140 15.97 7.45 10.10
C GLU A 140 14.47 7.17 10.06
N ARG A 141 14.02 6.01 10.55
CA ARG A 141 12.59 5.66 10.58
C ARG A 141 11.78 6.64 11.43
N ALA A 142 12.29 7.06 12.57
CA ALA A 142 11.65 8.05 13.43
C ALA A 142 11.48 9.42 12.74
N LEU A 143 12.40 9.81 11.87
CA LEU A 143 12.27 11.04 11.06
C LEU A 143 11.21 10.91 9.98
N LEU A 144 11.10 9.73 9.35
CA LEU A 144 10.14 9.50 8.26
C LEU A 144 8.70 9.26 8.76
N SER A 145 8.54 8.68 9.95
CA SER A 145 7.26 8.32 10.55
C SER A 145 7.25 8.69 12.04
N PRO A 146 7.25 9.99 12.37
CA PRO A 146 7.41 10.45 13.76
C PRO A 146 6.23 10.10 14.68
N LEU A 147 5.05 9.79 14.11
CA LEU A 147 3.85 9.43 14.85
C LEU A 147 3.67 7.91 14.98
N ALA A 148 4.52 7.11 14.32
CA ALA A 148 4.39 5.65 14.34
C ALA A 148 4.60 5.09 15.76
N PRO A 149 3.67 4.25 16.28
CA PRO A 149 3.85 3.56 17.55
C PRO A 149 5.12 2.71 17.56
N ARG A 150 5.80 2.68 18.73
CA ARG A 150 7.06 1.95 18.88
C ARG A 150 6.92 0.46 18.55
N GLU A 151 5.81 -0.15 18.91
CA GLU A 151 5.53 -1.56 18.68
C GLU A 151 5.49 -1.89 17.17
N LEU A 152 4.93 -1.00 16.36
CA LEU A 152 4.89 -1.15 14.89
C LEU A 152 6.29 -0.97 14.29
N ILE A 153 7.08 -0.04 14.82
CA ILE A 153 8.49 0.13 14.41
C ILE A 153 9.29 -1.13 14.77
N ASP A 154 9.13 -1.68 15.97
CA ASP A 154 9.81 -2.90 16.40
C ASP A 154 9.41 -4.11 15.54
N GLU A 155 8.15 -4.21 15.11
CA GLU A 155 7.71 -5.24 14.16
C GLU A 155 8.32 -5.04 12.77
N GLU A 156 8.31 -3.82 12.24
CA GLU A 156 8.96 -3.46 10.97
C GLU A 156 10.43 -3.91 10.94
N PHE A 157 11.15 -3.67 12.01
CA PHE A 157 12.57 -4.03 12.12
C PHE A 157 12.78 -5.55 12.15
N ARG A 158 11.98 -6.28 12.92
CA ARG A 158 12.07 -7.76 12.96
C ARG A 158 11.76 -8.42 11.63
N GLU A 159 10.75 -7.91 10.92
CA GLU A 159 10.23 -8.56 9.71
C GLU A 159 10.90 -8.08 8.43
N HIS A 160 11.35 -6.83 8.41
CA HIS A 160 11.71 -6.16 7.16
C HIS A 160 13.16 -5.67 7.11
N LEU A 161 13.86 -5.53 8.26
CA LEU A 161 15.29 -5.22 8.28
C LEU A 161 16.12 -6.51 8.19
N ALA A 162 17.12 -6.54 7.34
CA ALA A 162 17.99 -7.69 7.16
C ALA A 162 19.46 -7.28 7.11
N ARG A 163 20.33 -8.16 7.64
CA ARG A 163 21.78 -8.04 7.44
C ARG A 163 22.17 -8.63 6.09
N CYS A 164 22.87 -7.84 5.30
CA CYS A 164 23.37 -8.22 3.99
C CYS A 164 24.78 -8.83 4.05
N GLU A 165 25.25 -9.41 2.94
CA GLU A 165 26.57 -10.04 2.85
C GLU A 165 27.74 -9.08 3.13
N ASP A 166 27.58 -7.79 2.81
CA ASP A 166 28.53 -6.72 3.13
C ASP A 166 28.55 -6.31 4.61
N GLY A 167 27.76 -7.00 5.45
CA GLY A 167 27.63 -6.75 6.88
C GLY A 167 26.74 -5.56 7.25
N ARG A 168 26.22 -4.81 6.27
CA ARG A 168 25.31 -3.69 6.51
C ARG A 168 23.86 -4.17 6.66
N LEU A 169 23.04 -3.34 7.28
CA LEU A 169 21.61 -3.57 7.41
C LEU A 169 20.86 -2.83 6.31
N ARG A 170 19.88 -3.50 5.68
CA ARG A 170 18.95 -2.89 4.71
C ARG A 170 17.54 -3.39 4.95
N PHE A 171 16.57 -2.52 4.68
CA PHE A 171 15.18 -2.98 4.58
C PHE A 171 15.01 -3.86 3.33
N ARG A 172 14.10 -4.84 3.42
CA ARG A 172 13.86 -5.84 2.36
C ARG A 172 13.08 -5.24 1.19
N TYR A 173 13.70 -4.36 0.43
CA TYR A 173 13.20 -3.88 -0.86
C TYR A 173 14.34 -3.58 -1.82
N SER A 174 14.08 -3.73 -3.11
CA SER A 174 14.98 -3.29 -4.15
C SER A 174 14.88 -1.78 -4.32
N GLN A 175 15.97 -1.07 -4.14
CA GLN A 175 16.04 0.38 -4.37
C GLN A 175 15.71 0.75 -5.82
N SER A 176 16.12 -0.09 -6.77
CA SER A 176 15.77 0.07 -8.19
C SER A 176 14.27 -0.07 -8.42
N ALA A 177 13.60 -1.01 -7.74
CA ALA A 177 12.16 -1.17 -7.80
C ALA A 177 11.43 0.05 -7.23
N VAL A 178 11.92 0.62 -6.11
CA VAL A 178 11.37 1.86 -5.53
C VAL A 178 11.47 3.02 -6.51
N ILE A 179 12.64 3.23 -7.13
CA ILE A 179 12.84 4.32 -8.11
C ILE A 179 11.95 4.11 -9.34
N ALA A 180 11.84 2.87 -9.84
CA ALA A 180 10.96 2.55 -10.95
C ALA A 180 9.49 2.82 -10.62
N ALA A 181 9.01 2.38 -9.45
CA ALA A 181 7.64 2.64 -9.00
C ALA A 181 7.34 4.15 -8.89
N LEU A 182 8.30 4.95 -8.40
CA LEU A 182 8.17 6.42 -8.42
C LEU A 182 8.02 6.96 -9.84
N GLY A 183 8.81 6.46 -10.80
CA GLY A 183 8.69 6.84 -12.22
C GLY A 183 7.33 6.48 -12.81
N GLU A 184 6.80 5.31 -12.49
CA GLU A 184 5.48 4.85 -12.94
C GLU A 184 4.33 5.73 -12.44
N LEU A 185 4.44 6.36 -11.27
CA LEU A 185 3.45 7.30 -10.75
C LEU A 185 3.34 8.61 -11.54
N ALA A 186 4.23 8.87 -12.50
CA ALA A 186 4.08 9.98 -13.46
C ALA A 186 3.02 9.70 -14.53
N GLN A 187 2.65 8.44 -14.73
CA GLN A 187 1.62 8.05 -15.69
C GLN A 187 0.23 8.43 -15.18
N PRO A 188 -0.69 8.83 -16.06
CA PRO A 188 -2.07 9.10 -15.66
C PRO A 188 -2.71 7.82 -15.06
N PRO A 189 -3.71 7.97 -14.18
CA PRO A 189 -4.48 6.83 -13.68
C PRO A 189 -5.29 6.20 -14.83
N PRO A 190 -5.88 5.00 -14.63
CA PRO A 190 -6.83 4.42 -15.58
C PRO A 190 -7.99 5.37 -15.86
N GLU A 191 -8.70 5.15 -16.97
CA GLU A 191 -9.87 5.97 -17.31
C GLU A 191 -10.92 5.89 -16.20
N TRP A 192 -11.34 7.02 -15.65
CA TRP A 192 -12.25 7.12 -14.51
C TRP A 192 -13.56 6.36 -14.69
N LYS A 193 -14.06 6.26 -15.94
CA LYS A 193 -15.27 5.47 -16.24
C LYS A 193 -15.15 3.98 -15.92
N LEU A 194 -13.93 3.46 -15.79
CA LEU A 194 -13.64 2.06 -15.45
C LEU A 194 -13.57 1.85 -13.91
N LEU A 195 -13.60 2.92 -13.12
CA LEU A 195 -13.36 2.90 -11.68
C LEU A 195 -14.66 3.08 -10.87
N GLN A 196 -15.81 2.68 -11.44
CA GLN A 196 -17.13 2.91 -10.84
C GLN A 196 -17.52 1.81 -9.85
N VAL A 197 -16.66 1.56 -8.88
CA VAL A 197 -16.92 0.67 -7.73
C VAL A 197 -17.08 1.50 -6.44
N PRO A 198 -17.83 1.03 -5.43
CA PRO A 198 -17.86 1.71 -4.14
C PRO A 198 -16.46 1.95 -3.62
N THR A 199 -16.13 3.19 -3.29
CA THR A 199 -14.77 3.57 -2.94
C THR A 199 -14.74 4.41 -1.66
N LEU A 200 -13.92 4.00 -0.70
CA LEU A 200 -13.54 4.78 0.49
C LEU A 200 -12.15 5.39 0.29
N LEU A 201 -12.01 6.68 0.51
CA LEU A 201 -10.75 7.39 0.62
C LEU A 201 -10.49 7.76 2.07
N VAL A 202 -9.42 7.27 2.66
CA VAL A 202 -8.90 7.74 3.95
C VAL A 202 -7.65 8.55 3.71
N VAL A 203 -7.63 9.81 4.14
CA VAL A 203 -6.53 10.74 3.90
C VAL A 203 -6.03 11.36 5.21
N GLY A 204 -4.70 11.46 5.36
CA GLY A 204 -4.09 12.16 6.50
C GLY A 204 -4.27 13.68 6.39
N ALA A 205 -4.62 14.34 7.48
CA ALA A 205 -4.84 15.80 7.50
C ALA A 205 -3.59 16.61 7.10
N ASP A 206 -2.40 16.06 7.40
CA ASP A 206 -1.10 16.70 7.16
C ASP A 206 -0.30 15.99 6.05
N THR A 207 -0.97 15.26 5.16
CA THR A 207 -0.31 14.53 4.06
C THR A 207 0.26 15.48 3.00
N ASP A 208 1.39 15.08 2.41
CA ASP A 208 2.00 15.72 1.24
C ASP A 208 1.84 14.87 -0.05
N VAL A 209 1.05 13.79 0.02
CA VAL A 209 0.81 12.85 -1.10
C VAL A 209 -0.59 13.04 -1.70
N THR A 210 -1.63 12.76 -0.94
CA THR A 210 -3.03 12.95 -1.38
C THR A 210 -3.49 14.36 -1.03
N VAL A 211 -2.88 15.35 -1.65
CA VAL A 211 -3.19 16.77 -1.42
C VAL A 211 -4.64 17.12 -1.80
N PRO A 212 -5.23 18.21 -1.28
CA PRO A 212 -6.64 18.57 -1.52
C PRO A 212 -7.06 18.55 -2.99
N ALA A 213 -6.19 18.98 -3.91
CA ALA A 213 -6.47 18.96 -5.34
C ALA A 213 -6.68 17.53 -5.89
N VAL A 214 -5.98 16.54 -5.34
CA VAL A 214 -6.18 15.12 -5.70
C VAL A 214 -7.51 14.62 -5.16
N VAL A 215 -7.87 14.99 -3.92
CA VAL A 215 -9.17 14.67 -3.32
C VAL A 215 -10.32 15.24 -4.15
N ASP A 216 -10.21 16.48 -4.61
CA ASP A 216 -11.22 17.13 -5.44
C ASP A 216 -11.41 16.43 -6.78
N VAL A 217 -10.32 16.00 -7.43
CA VAL A 217 -10.38 15.18 -8.66
C VAL A 217 -11.07 13.85 -8.37
N LEU A 218 -10.67 13.13 -7.33
CA LEU A 218 -11.30 11.85 -7.00
C LEU A 218 -12.80 12.01 -6.70
N ARG A 219 -13.23 13.08 -6.03
CA ARG A 219 -14.64 13.38 -5.78
C ARG A 219 -15.44 13.68 -7.06
N SER A 220 -14.80 14.34 -8.03
CA SER A 220 -15.47 14.68 -9.29
C SER A 220 -15.61 13.49 -10.23
N GLU A 221 -14.69 12.55 -10.16
CA GLU A 221 -14.56 11.46 -11.12
C GLU A 221 -15.15 10.12 -10.61
N LEU A 222 -15.12 9.88 -9.29
CA LEU A 222 -15.61 8.64 -8.70
C LEU A 222 -17.02 8.86 -8.09
N GLY A 223 -18.04 8.30 -8.74
CA GLY A 223 -19.39 8.35 -8.22
C GLY A 223 -19.52 7.59 -6.88
N GLY A 224 -20.03 8.29 -5.85
CA GLY A 224 -20.23 7.66 -4.53
C GLY A 224 -18.95 7.49 -3.70
N LEU A 225 -17.92 8.29 -3.96
CA LEU A 225 -16.71 8.30 -3.14
C LEU A 225 -17.01 8.78 -1.72
N GLU A 226 -16.74 7.91 -0.74
CA GLU A 226 -16.71 8.28 0.66
C GLU A 226 -15.31 8.81 1.03
N VAL A 227 -15.26 9.90 1.81
CA VAL A 227 -13.96 10.51 2.21
C VAL A 227 -13.92 10.70 3.70
N VAL A 228 -12.90 10.12 4.33
CA VAL A 228 -12.60 10.26 5.75
C VAL A 228 -11.22 10.90 5.90
N THR A 229 -11.14 12.01 6.62
CA THR A 229 -9.88 12.65 6.97
C THR A 229 -9.50 12.25 8.40
N VAL A 230 -8.30 11.72 8.58
CA VAL A 230 -7.78 11.31 9.89
C VAL A 230 -6.59 12.18 10.29
N PRO A 231 -6.28 12.30 11.59
CA PRO A 231 -5.06 12.99 12.03
C PRO A 231 -3.80 12.33 11.45
N GLY A 232 -2.73 13.12 11.30
CA GLY A 232 -1.43 12.60 10.87
C GLY A 232 -1.14 12.78 9.39
N ARG A 233 -0.12 12.07 8.92
CA ARG A 233 0.51 12.26 7.60
C ARG A 233 0.16 11.12 6.65
N HIS A 234 1.12 10.69 5.85
CA HIS A 234 0.95 9.73 4.77
C HIS A 234 0.67 8.28 5.22
N VAL A 235 1.22 7.84 6.35
CA VAL A 235 1.05 6.44 6.79
C VAL A 235 -0.11 6.34 7.79
N VAL A 236 -1.34 6.52 7.29
CA VAL A 236 -2.57 6.64 8.12
C VAL A 236 -2.80 5.45 9.06
N LEU A 237 -2.39 4.22 8.68
CA LEU A 237 -2.44 3.04 9.55
C LEU A 237 -1.45 3.09 10.73
N TRP A 238 -0.46 3.99 10.69
CA TRP A 238 0.46 4.19 11.79
C TRP A 238 0.13 5.46 12.58
N ASP A 239 -0.22 6.52 11.87
CA ASP A 239 -0.42 7.83 12.45
C ASP A 239 -1.78 7.95 13.17
N ALA A 240 -2.81 7.28 12.66
CA ALA A 240 -4.20 7.33 13.16
C ALA A 240 -4.89 5.96 13.00
N TYR A 241 -4.31 4.93 13.62
CA TYR A 241 -4.76 3.54 13.41
C TYR A 241 -6.26 3.35 13.70
N ASP A 242 -6.73 3.75 14.87
CA ASP A 242 -8.12 3.44 15.28
C ASP A 242 -9.14 4.10 14.33
N GLN A 243 -8.97 5.38 14.01
CA GLN A 243 -9.86 6.10 13.09
C GLN A 243 -9.82 5.50 11.67
N THR A 244 -8.61 5.15 11.20
CA THR A 244 -8.43 4.53 9.88
C THR A 244 -9.07 3.14 9.84
N ALA A 245 -8.79 2.31 10.85
CA ALA A 245 -9.27 0.94 10.92
C ALA A 245 -10.80 0.86 11.10
N ASP A 246 -11.38 1.76 11.90
CA ASP A 246 -12.83 1.86 12.10
C ASP A 246 -13.54 2.33 10.82
N ALA A 247 -12.99 3.31 10.10
CA ALA A 247 -13.52 3.74 8.81
C ALA A 247 -13.52 2.60 7.77
N VAL A 248 -12.41 1.84 7.71
CA VAL A 248 -12.31 0.66 6.83
C VAL A 248 -13.34 -0.40 7.21
N ALA A 249 -13.43 -0.75 8.50
CA ALA A 249 -14.36 -1.78 8.98
C ALA A 249 -15.81 -1.40 8.68
N THR A 250 -16.22 -0.16 9.00
CA THR A 250 -17.57 0.36 8.72
C THR A 250 -17.90 0.27 7.22
N PHE A 251 -17.00 0.76 6.36
CA PHE A 251 -17.20 0.71 4.91
C PHE A 251 -17.37 -0.73 4.37
N LEU A 252 -16.69 -1.70 4.98
CA LEU A 252 -16.80 -3.11 4.57
C LEU A 252 -18.05 -3.78 5.12
N GLU A 253 -18.58 -3.34 6.26
CA GLU A 253 -19.80 -3.87 6.87
C GLU A 253 -21.06 -3.43 6.12
N ASP A 254 -21.11 -2.22 5.60
CA ASP A 254 -22.23 -1.68 4.82
C ASP A 254 -22.47 -2.42 3.49
N ALA A 255 -21.58 -3.35 3.12
CA ALA A 255 -21.72 -4.21 1.95
C ALA A 255 -22.65 -5.42 2.17
N GLY A 256 -23.04 -5.71 3.40
CA GLY A 256 -23.83 -6.89 3.79
C GLY A 256 -25.31 -6.61 4.09
N ALA A 257 -25.79 -5.39 3.85
CA ALA A 257 -27.19 -4.99 4.09
C ALA A 257 -28.03 -5.01 2.82
#